data_223c7a99d74fe7d05f8f5e39ea45627f
#
_entry.id   223c7a99d74fe7d05f8f5e39ea45627f
#
_cell.length_a   1.000
_cell.length_b   1.000
_cell.length_c   1.000
_cell.angle_alpha   90.00
_cell.angle_beta   90.00
_cell.angle_gamma   90.00
#
_symmetry.space_group_name_H-M   'P 1'
#
loop_
_entity.id
_entity.type
_entity.pdbx_description
1 polymer ?
#
loop_
_entity_poly.entity_id
_entity_poly.type
_entity_poly.pdbx_seq_one_letter_code
_entity_poly.pdbx_strand_id
1 'polypeptide(L)'
;MAEPIWLDELGPVVDHPEWERPQPVVMEGRYCRLEPLDLSAHGQALWDQMFIADPDHRQWMYLAGHGPFAGKDDFVAAWDRFDKAVDNLTYAVIPTDAASGLPAVATGQFSFLRIRPEAGSIEVGFVRFPPQMARTRTSTEAQFLLMQHVFEVLQYRRYEWKCNADNLPSMTTAKRLGFTYEGTFRQDQINHGRNRNTAWWSIIDTEWPRLKKAYKAWLSDDNFDSKGRQKQRLSSFF
;
A
#
# COMPACT_ATOMS: atom_id res chain seq x y z
N MET A 1 12.15 -6.29 41.98
CA MET A 1 11.20 -5.30 42.52
C MET A 1 9.82 -5.79 42.10
N ALA A 2 8.80 -5.73 42.98
CA ALA A 2 7.44 -6.07 42.58
C ALA A 2 6.94 -5.06 41.55
N GLU A 3 6.19 -5.53 40.56
CA GLU A 3 5.57 -4.63 39.58
C GLU A 3 4.58 -3.69 40.29
N PRO A 4 4.47 -2.44 39.80
CA PRO A 4 3.52 -1.49 40.38
C PRO A 4 2.08 -1.97 40.19
N ILE A 5 1.27 -1.95 41.22
CA ILE A 5 -0.14 -2.42 41.22
C ILE A 5 -1.01 -1.72 40.14
N TRP A 6 -0.69 -0.45 39.78
CA TRP A 6 -1.44 0.28 38.76
C TRP A 6 -1.25 -0.25 37.33
N LEU A 7 -0.29 -1.15 37.07
CA LEU A 7 -0.15 -1.80 35.77
C LEU A 7 -1.35 -2.66 35.39
N ASP A 8 -2.06 -3.23 36.40
CA ASP A 8 -3.26 -4.04 36.20
C ASP A 8 -4.45 -3.19 35.69
N GLU A 9 -4.37 -1.86 35.81
CA GLU A 9 -5.38 -0.91 35.31
C GLU A 9 -5.15 -0.50 33.85
N LEU A 10 -4.01 -0.89 33.25
CA LEU A 10 -3.69 -0.64 31.86
C LEU A 10 -4.41 -1.63 30.94
N GLY A 11 -4.33 -1.38 29.64
CA GLY A 11 -4.83 -2.30 28.62
C GLY A 11 -4.12 -3.67 28.71
N PRO A 12 -4.61 -4.69 27.98
CA PRO A 12 -4.05 -6.03 28.02
C PRO A 12 -2.57 -6.04 27.63
N VAL A 13 -1.83 -6.91 28.30
CA VAL A 13 -0.41 -7.17 27.99
C VAL A 13 -0.32 -7.64 26.54
N VAL A 14 0.64 -7.09 25.80
CA VAL A 14 0.97 -7.55 24.47
C VAL A 14 2.16 -8.50 24.60
N ASP A 15 1.88 -9.79 24.47
CA ASP A 15 2.91 -10.82 24.38
C ASP A 15 3.34 -10.94 22.92
N HIS A 16 4.54 -10.50 22.61
CA HIS A 16 5.07 -10.52 21.25
C HIS A 16 6.58 -10.79 21.25
N PRO A 17 7.09 -11.46 20.21
CA PRO A 17 8.54 -11.49 19.95
C PRO A 17 9.03 -10.08 19.64
N GLU A 18 10.34 -9.86 19.64
CA GLU A 18 10.91 -8.64 19.07
C GLU A 18 10.55 -8.58 17.57
N TRP A 19 9.77 -7.57 17.19
CA TRP A 19 9.42 -7.37 15.77
C TRP A 19 10.61 -6.82 15.01
N GLU A 20 10.94 -7.47 13.91
CA GLU A 20 12.02 -7.04 13.04
C GLU A 20 11.52 -6.05 11.98
N ARG A 21 12.43 -5.21 11.47
CA ARG A 21 12.15 -4.37 10.31
C ARG A 21 11.99 -5.24 9.05
N PRO A 22 11.05 -4.91 8.14
CA PRO A 22 10.90 -5.63 6.88
C PRO A 22 12.21 -5.60 6.07
N GLN A 23 12.58 -6.74 5.54
CA GLN A 23 13.69 -6.87 4.61
C GLN A 23 13.19 -6.71 3.16
N PRO A 24 14.04 -6.22 2.24
CA PRO A 24 13.70 -6.10 0.82
C PRO A 24 13.63 -7.49 0.16
N VAL A 25 12.46 -8.11 0.19
CA VAL A 25 12.22 -9.44 -0.39
C VAL A 25 11.27 -9.37 -1.57
N VAL A 26 11.44 -10.24 -2.55
CA VAL A 26 10.48 -10.42 -3.65
C VAL A 26 9.25 -11.15 -3.11
N MET A 27 8.05 -10.70 -3.48
CA MET A 27 6.79 -11.36 -3.14
C MET A 27 6.10 -11.79 -4.44
N GLU A 28 5.90 -13.09 -4.58
CA GLU A 28 5.31 -13.68 -5.78
C GLU A 28 3.80 -13.90 -5.58
N GLY A 29 3.01 -13.38 -6.52
CA GLY A 29 1.59 -13.61 -6.64
C GLY A 29 1.24 -14.31 -7.95
N ARG A 30 -0.04 -14.55 -8.15
CA ARG A 30 -0.55 -15.12 -9.39
C ARG A 30 -0.68 -14.06 -10.51
N TYR A 31 -1.07 -12.84 -10.13
CA TYR A 31 -1.39 -11.75 -11.05
C TYR A 31 -0.34 -10.65 -11.05
N CYS A 32 0.56 -10.68 -10.07
CA CYS A 32 1.68 -9.76 -10.00
C CYS A 32 2.84 -10.33 -9.18
N ARG A 33 4.00 -9.72 -9.39
CA ARG A 33 5.18 -9.85 -8.55
C ARG A 33 5.53 -8.48 -7.99
N LEU A 34 5.91 -8.46 -6.72
CA LEU A 34 6.44 -7.27 -6.06
C LEU A 34 7.95 -7.42 -5.93
N GLU A 35 8.68 -6.48 -6.47
CA GLU A 35 10.14 -6.42 -6.33
C GLU A 35 10.53 -5.18 -5.53
N PRO A 36 11.50 -5.30 -4.60
CA PRO A 36 12.11 -4.11 -4.01
C PRO A 36 12.54 -3.15 -5.12
N LEU A 37 12.27 -1.85 -4.95
CA LEU A 37 12.53 -0.88 -5.99
C LEU A 37 14.02 -0.81 -6.34
N ASP A 38 14.34 -1.09 -7.59
CA ASP A 38 15.62 -0.81 -8.21
C ASP A 38 15.38 0.16 -9.38
N LEU A 39 15.77 1.41 -9.20
CA LEU A 39 15.54 2.43 -10.21
C LEU A 39 16.34 2.20 -11.50
N SER A 40 17.44 1.45 -11.43
CA SER A 40 18.19 1.05 -12.62
C SER A 40 17.43 0.05 -13.49
N ALA A 41 16.69 -0.85 -12.86
CA ALA A 41 15.87 -1.87 -13.52
C ALA A 41 14.44 -1.37 -13.83
N HIS A 42 13.82 -0.65 -12.89
CA HIS A 42 12.40 -0.31 -12.93
C HIS A 42 12.12 1.12 -13.39
N GLY A 43 13.10 2.04 -13.27
CA GLY A 43 12.86 3.49 -13.41
C GLY A 43 12.32 3.90 -14.76
N GLN A 44 12.80 3.31 -15.87
CA GLN A 44 12.28 3.61 -17.20
C GLN A 44 10.83 3.17 -17.36
N ALA A 45 10.53 1.94 -16.98
CA ALA A 45 9.18 1.40 -17.10
C ALA A 45 8.17 2.18 -16.23
N LEU A 46 8.53 2.51 -14.98
CA LEU A 46 7.70 3.32 -14.10
C LEU A 46 7.47 4.72 -14.69
N TRP A 47 8.51 5.34 -15.26
CA TRP A 47 8.36 6.63 -15.93
C TRP A 47 7.36 6.54 -17.08
N ASP A 48 7.53 5.55 -17.95
CA ASP A 48 6.66 5.37 -19.13
C ASP A 48 5.21 5.12 -18.73
N GLN A 49 4.96 4.30 -17.70
CA GLN A 49 3.61 3.96 -17.25
C GLN A 49 2.92 5.07 -16.46
N MET A 50 3.66 5.87 -15.70
CA MET A 50 3.08 6.88 -14.82
C MET A 50 3.04 8.29 -15.40
N PHE A 51 3.87 8.60 -16.38
CA PHE A 51 3.98 9.95 -16.95
C PHE A 51 3.68 10.00 -18.45
N ILE A 52 4.16 9.03 -19.21
CA ILE A 52 3.93 9.02 -20.65
C ILE A 52 2.55 8.43 -20.97
N ALA A 53 2.19 7.31 -20.33
CA ALA A 53 0.89 6.66 -20.55
C ALA A 53 -0.26 7.35 -19.80
N ASP A 54 0.03 8.07 -18.71
CA ASP A 54 -0.94 8.84 -17.93
C ASP A 54 -0.42 10.25 -17.64
N PRO A 55 -0.58 11.21 -18.57
CA PRO A 55 -0.06 12.56 -18.41
C PRO A 55 -0.89 13.45 -17.47
N ASP A 56 -1.93 12.94 -16.83
CA ASP A 56 -2.77 13.73 -15.93
C ASP A 56 -2.03 14.10 -14.64
N HIS A 57 -1.54 15.33 -14.56
CA HIS A 57 -0.80 15.84 -13.41
C HIS A 57 -1.62 15.87 -12.11
N ARG A 58 -2.95 15.76 -12.14
CA ARG A 58 -3.81 15.71 -10.94
C ARG A 58 -3.54 14.46 -10.11
N GLN A 59 -3.01 13.41 -10.70
CA GLN A 59 -2.59 12.20 -9.99
C GLN A 59 -1.54 12.47 -8.90
N TRP A 60 -0.78 13.58 -9.02
CA TRP A 60 0.27 13.98 -8.08
C TRP A 60 -0.21 14.97 -7.00
N MET A 61 -1.45 15.44 -7.12
CA MET A 61 -2.00 16.52 -6.29
C MET A 61 -1.90 16.24 -4.80
N TYR A 62 -2.01 14.98 -4.39
CA TYR A 62 -1.96 14.57 -2.99
C TYR A 62 -0.61 13.97 -2.56
N LEU A 63 0.38 13.93 -3.46
CA LEU A 63 1.73 13.42 -3.20
C LEU A 63 2.72 14.57 -3.11
N ALA A 64 2.60 15.40 -2.06
CA ALA A 64 3.43 16.58 -1.88
C ALA A 64 4.93 16.27 -1.98
N GLY A 65 5.63 17.02 -2.84
CA GLY A 65 7.07 16.85 -3.06
C GLY A 65 7.48 15.64 -3.91
N HIS A 66 6.51 14.86 -4.43
CA HIS A 66 6.79 13.64 -5.19
C HIS A 66 6.13 13.67 -6.58
N GLY A 67 6.16 14.80 -7.22
CA GLY A 67 5.68 15.06 -8.57
C GLY A 67 4.75 16.28 -8.66
N PRO A 68 4.35 16.70 -9.87
CA PRO A 68 4.88 16.20 -11.13
C PRO A 68 6.36 16.53 -11.32
N PHE A 69 7.08 15.75 -12.11
CA PHE A 69 8.50 15.95 -12.41
C PHE A 69 8.69 16.52 -13.80
N ALA A 70 9.76 17.32 -13.99
CA ALA A 70 10.07 17.91 -15.30
C ALA A 70 10.60 16.87 -16.30
N GLY A 71 11.21 15.78 -15.81
CA GLY A 71 11.76 14.72 -16.62
C GLY A 71 12.05 13.46 -15.81
N LYS A 72 12.42 12.39 -16.52
CA LYS A 72 12.74 11.09 -15.89
C LYS A 72 13.86 11.20 -14.87
N ASP A 73 14.88 11.99 -15.14
CA ASP A 73 16.03 12.11 -14.24
C ASP A 73 15.64 12.73 -12.90
N ASP A 74 14.74 13.73 -12.92
CA ASP A 74 14.18 14.32 -11.69
C ASP A 74 13.34 13.30 -10.91
N PHE A 75 12.55 12.48 -11.63
CA PHE A 75 11.78 11.38 -11.03
C PHE A 75 12.71 10.37 -10.35
N VAL A 76 13.73 9.88 -11.07
CA VAL A 76 14.69 8.91 -10.54
C VAL A 76 15.42 9.47 -9.32
N ALA A 77 15.92 10.71 -9.41
CA ALA A 77 16.63 11.34 -8.31
C ALA A 77 15.74 11.56 -7.06
N ALA A 78 14.46 11.90 -7.25
CA ALA A 78 13.53 12.07 -6.14
C ALA A 78 13.22 10.76 -5.45
N TRP A 79 12.97 9.68 -6.22
CA TRP A 79 12.66 8.37 -5.67
C TRP A 79 13.88 7.69 -5.05
N ASP A 80 15.07 7.88 -5.59
CA ASP A 80 16.32 7.41 -4.97
C ASP A 80 16.51 8.01 -3.56
N ARG A 81 16.27 9.32 -3.41
CA ARG A 81 16.32 9.98 -2.09
C ARG A 81 15.24 9.47 -1.15
N PHE A 82 14.01 9.26 -1.67
CA PHE A 82 12.89 8.79 -0.87
C PHE A 82 13.11 7.37 -0.37
N ASP A 83 13.53 6.44 -1.23
CA ASP A 83 13.72 5.04 -0.90
C ASP A 83 14.90 4.81 0.07
N LYS A 84 15.91 5.67 0.02
CA LYS A 84 17.04 5.64 0.97
C LYS A 84 16.72 6.15 2.37
N ALA A 85 15.54 6.73 2.59
CA ALA A 85 15.14 7.15 3.93
C ALA A 85 14.90 5.92 4.82
N VAL A 86 15.37 6.00 6.06
CA VAL A 86 15.44 4.87 7.03
C VAL A 86 14.10 4.14 7.21
N ASP A 87 12.98 4.85 7.08
CA ASP A 87 11.64 4.32 7.34
C ASP A 87 10.87 3.95 6.07
N ASN A 88 11.53 3.89 4.93
CA ASN A 88 10.89 3.59 3.65
C ASN A 88 11.42 2.29 3.06
N LEU A 89 10.54 1.52 2.45
CA LEU A 89 10.86 0.37 1.63
C LEU A 89 9.87 0.31 0.48
N THR A 90 10.32 0.69 -0.71
CA THR A 90 9.47 0.78 -1.89
C THR A 90 9.49 -0.52 -2.70
N TYR A 91 8.33 -0.85 -3.26
CA TYR A 91 8.16 -1.99 -4.17
C TYR A 91 7.65 -1.53 -5.53
N ALA A 92 8.25 -2.04 -6.57
CA ALA A 92 7.70 -2.04 -7.92
C ALA A 92 6.68 -3.17 -8.06
N VAL A 93 5.57 -2.89 -8.75
CA VAL A 93 4.53 -3.88 -9.05
C VAL A 93 4.63 -4.26 -10.52
N ILE A 94 4.92 -5.54 -10.77
CA ILE A 94 5.11 -6.11 -12.09
C ILE A 94 3.95 -7.06 -12.38
N PRO A 95 3.04 -6.74 -13.33
CA PRO A 95 1.98 -7.66 -13.73
C PRO A 95 2.56 -8.96 -14.32
N THR A 96 1.99 -10.10 -13.94
CA THR A 96 2.38 -11.44 -14.43
C THR A 96 1.26 -12.13 -15.23
N ASP A 97 0.04 -11.60 -15.16
CA ASP A 97 -1.12 -12.13 -15.86
C ASP A 97 -1.24 -11.53 -17.27
N ALA A 98 -0.88 -12.30 -18.28
CA ALA A 98 -1.01 -11.90 -19.69
C ALA A 98 -2.44 -11.53 -20.09
N ALA A 99 -3.45 -12.09 -19.42
CA ALA A 99 -4.86 -11.79 -19.69
C ALA A 99 -5.29 -10.42 -19.12
N SER A 100 -4.47 -9.78 -18.28
CA SER A 100 -4.74 -8.45 -17.73
C SER A 100 -4.69 -7.32 -18.75
N GLY A 101 -4.00 -7.52 -19.88
CA GLY A 101 -3.67 -6.48 -20.84
C GLY A 101 -2.65 -5.46 -20.33
N LEU A 102 -2.09 -5.66 -19.14
CA LEU A 102 -1.02 -4.83 -18.59
C LEU A 102 0.35 -5.31 -19.08
N PRO A 103 1.34 -4.42 -19.27
CA PRO A 103 2.66 -4.85 -19.67
C PRO A 103 3.38 -5.58 -18.53
N ALA A 104 4.15 -6.61 -18.84
CA ALA A 104 4.94 -7.40 -17.88
C ALA A 104 6.24 -6.65 -17.48
N VAL A 105 6.11 -5.40 -17.09
CA VAL A 105 7.17 -4.52 -16.59
C VAL A 105 6.69 -3.80 -15.33
N ALA A 106 7.57 -3.09 -14.63
CA ALA A 106 7.18 -2.26 -13.48
C ALA A 106 6.13 -1.23 -13.92
N THR A 107 4.87 -1.46 -13.51
CA THR A 107 3.71 -0.67 -13.97
C THR A 107 3.16 0.22 -12.86
N GLY A 108 3.36 -0.14 -11.61
CA GLY A 108 2.94 0.62 -10.45
C GLY A 108 3.94 0.47 -9.30
N GLN A 109 3.73 1.25 -8.26
CA GLN A 109 4.55 1.19 -7.05
C GLN A 109 3.77 1.56 -5.80
N PHE A 110 4.30 1.17 -4.65
CA PHE A 110 3.91 1.61 -3.32
C PHE A 110 5.06 1.40 -2.33
N SER A 111 4.94 1.95 -1.15
CA SER A 111 6.00 1.86 -0.15
C SER A 111 5.46 1.46 1.21
N PHE A 112 6.23 0.67 1.96
CA PHE A 112 6.13 0.66 3.39
C PHE A 112 6.74 1.94 3.94
N LEU A 113 6.08 2.53 4.93
CA LEU A 113 6.44 3.79 5.56
C LEU A 113 6.25 3.67 7.06
N ARG A 114 6.85 4.61 7.81
CA ARG A 114 6.63 4.69 9.26
C ARG A 114 6.73 3.32 9.92
N ILE A 115 7.79 2.61 9.57
CA ILE A 115 8.07 1.27 10.06
C ILE A 115 8.47 1.38 11.52
N ARG A 116 7.62 0.89 12.42
CA ARG A 116 7.76 0.97 13.88
C ARG A 116 7.76 -0.42 14.50
N PRO A 117 8.89 -1.12 14.50
CA PRO A 117 8.99 -2.45 15.10
C PRO A 117 8.60 -2.45 16.59
N GLU A 118 8.98 -1.42 17.34
CA GLU A 118 8.65 -1.28 18.77
C GLU A 118 7.14 -1.25 19.08
N ALA A 119 6.32 -0.96 18.08
CA ALA A 119 4.86 -0.95 18.18
C ALA A 119 4.19 -2.05 17.33
N GLY A 120 4.96 -2.79 16.54
CA GLY A 120 4.44 -3.75 15.56
C GLY A 120 3.50 -3.09 14.55
N SER A 121 3.85 -1.89 14.07
CA SER A 121 3.00 -1.14 13.13
C SER A 121 3.77 -0.63 11.92
N ILE A 122 3.08 -0.58 10.78
CA ILE A 122 3.64 -0.18 9.48
C ILE A 122 2.55 0.44 8.61
N GLU A 123 2.90 1.44 7.83
CA GLU A 123 2.00 2.11 6.88
C GLU A 123 2.29 1.67 5.45
N VAL A 124 1.26 1.51 4.64
CA VAL A 124 1.38 1.52 3.17
C VAL A 124 1.03 2.90 2.64
N GLY A 125 1.92 3.46 1.85
CA GLY A 125 1.70 4.77 1.25
C GLY A 125 2.41 4.94 -0.08
N PHE A 126 2.35 6.15 -0.61
CA PHE A 126 2.86 6.47 -1.94
C PHE A 126 2.39 5.48 -3.02
N VAL A 127 1.14 5.02 -2.88
CA VAL A 127 0.51 4.09 -3.82
C VAL A 127 0.29 4.81 -5.15
N ARG A 128 0.98 4.34 -6.17
CA ARG A 128 0.90 4.85 -7.54
C ARG A 128 0.59 3.71 -8.48
N PHE A 129 -0.66 3.66 -8.90
CA PHE A 129 -1.15 2.74 -9.92
C PHE A 129 -1.78 3.56 -11.04
N PRO A 130 -1.32 3.40 -12.29
CA PRO A 130 -1.94 4.09 -13.41
C PRO A 130 -3.39 3.64 -13.60
N PRO A 131 -4.25 4.44 -14.26
CA PRO A 131 -5.68 4.17 -14.37
C PRO A 131 -6.04 2.77 -14.87
N GLN A 132 -5.29 2.24 -15.85
CA GLN A 132 -5.50 0.89 -16.40
C GLN A 132 -5.24 -0.22 -15.38
N MET A 133 -4.44 0.04 -14.35
CA MET A 133 -4.16 -0.92 -13.28
C MET A 133 -5.18 -0.82 -12.12
N ALA A 134 -5.89 0.31 -12.02
CA ALA A 134 -6.81 0.55 -10.91
C ALA A 134 -7.97 -0.46 -10.89
N ARG A 135 -8.26 -1.02 -9.70
CA ARG A 135 -9.34 -2.01 -9.45
C ARG A 135 -9.21 -3.34 -10.20
N THR A 136 -8.05 -3.65 -10.75
CA THR A 136 -7.75 -4.95 -11.38
C THR A 136 -7.42 -6.02 -10.34
N ARG A 137 -7.33 -7.27 -10.80
CA ARG A 137 -6.78 -8.39 -10.00
C ARG A 137 -5.35 -8.07 -9.56
N THR A 138 -4.54 -7.56 -10.49
CA THR A 138 -3.14 -7.16 -10.24
C THR A 138 -3.01 -6.19 -9.08
N SER A 139 -3.72 -5.04 -9.11
CA SER A 139 -3.63 -4.03 -8.04
C SER A 139 -4.20 -4.54 -6.71
N THR A 140 -5.19 -5.42 -6.74
CA THR A 140 -5.80 -5.97 -5.53
C THR A 140 -4.89 -7.03 -4.90
N GLU A 141 -4.29 -7.91 -5.72
CA GLU A 141 -3.32 -8.89 -5.25
C GLU A 141 -2.05 -8.23 -4.73
N ALA A 142 -1.58 -7.17 -5.38
CA ALA A 142 -0.43 -6.41 -4.89
C ALA A 142 -0.63 -5.93 -3.44
N GLN A 143 -1.80 -5.39 -3.12
CA GLN A 143 -2.14 -5.01 -1.73
C GLN A 143 -2.27 -6.23 -0.81
N PHE A 144 -2.85 -7.32 -1.31
CA PHE A 144 -2.96 -8.56 -0.54
C PHE A 144 -1.60 -9.14 -0.17
N LEU A 145 -0.63 -9.14 -1.08
CA LEU A 145 0.73 -9.62 -0.83
C LEU A 145 1.43 -8.80 0.27
N LEU A 146 1.29 -7.46 0.25
CA LEU A 146 1.84 -6.63 1.33
C LEU A 146 1.19 -6.92 2.67
N MET A 147 -0.15 -7.02 2.72
CA MET A 147 -0.88 -7.36 3.96
C MET A 147 -0.45 -8.74 4.48
N GLN A 148 -0.33 -9.72 3.58
CA GLN A 148 0.12 -11.06 3.94
C GLN A 148 1.53 -11.03 4.52
N HIS A 149 2.44 -10.29 3.92
CA HIS A 149 3.80 -10.13 4.43
C HIS A 149 3.80 -9.48 5.83
N VAL A 150 3.02 -8.42 6.02
CA VAL A 150 2.94 -7.71 7.30
C VAL A 150 2.39 -8.61 8.42
N PHE A 151 1.28 -9.30 8.17
CA PHE A 151 0.61 -10.06 9.24
C PHE A 151 1.15 -11.48 9.44
N GLU A 152 1.73 -12.11 8.40
CA GLU A 152 2.14 -13.52 8.49
C GLU A 152 3.66 -13.71 8.57
N VAL A 153 4.43 -12.82 7.96
CA VAL A 153 5.90 -12.91 7.98
C VAL A 153 6.47 -12.02 9.09
N LEU A 154 6.10 -10.73 9.09
CA LEU A 154 6.55 -9.78 10.12
C LEU A 154 5.79 -9.93 11.43
N GLN A 155 4.61 -10.54 11.41
CA GLN A 155 3.72 -10.70 12.56
C GLN A 155 3.36 -9.37 13.23
N TYR A 156 3.37 -8.28 12.47
CA TYR A 156 2.97 -6.97 12.95
C TYR A 156 1.48 -6.97 13.29
N ARG A 157 1.11 -6.17 14.28
CA ARG A 157 -0.25 -6.12 14.79
C ARG A 157 -1.12 -5.06 14.12
N ARG A 158 -0.51 -4.13 13.32
CA ARG A 158 -1.23 -3.01 12.74
C ARG A 158 -0.64 -2.61 11.38
N TYR A 159 -1.53 -2.49 10.39
CA TYR A 159 -1.24 -2.02 9.04
C TYR A 159 -2.05 -0.75 8.77
N GLU A 160 -1.37 0.34 8.43
CA GLU A 160 -1.94 1.68 8.34
C GLU A 160 -2.09 2.16 6.90
N TRP A 161 -3.12 2.97 6.67
CA TRP A 161 -3.31 3.74 5.45
C TRP A 161 -3.68 5.17 5.82
N LYS A 162 -3.01 6.17 5.20
CA LYS A 162 -3.32 7.58 5.39
C LYS A 162 -3.50 8.27 4.04
N CYS A 163 -4.41 9.25 4.02
CA CYS A 163 -4.56 10.12 2.87
C CYS A 163 -5.08 11.50 3.28
N ASN A 164 -4.93 12.48 2.38
CA ASN A 164 -5.66 13.72 2.55
C ASN A 164 -7.17 13.43 2.65
N ALA A 165 -7.87 14.06 3.60
CA ALA A 165 -9.31 13.86 3.81
C ALA A 165 -10.16 14.29 2.60
N ASP A 166 -9.62 15.09 1.69
CA ASP A 166 -10.26 15.48 0.43
C ASP A 166 -9.98 14.48 -0.71
N ASN A 167 -9.09 13.49 -0.50
CA ASN A 167 -8.77 12.47 -1.48
C ASN A 167 -9.80 11.33 -1.44
N LEU A 168 -11.00 11.60 -1.94
CA LEU A 168 -12.10 10.62 -1.97
C LEU A 168 -11.75 9.30 -2.68
N PRO A 169 -11.01 9.28 -3.80
CA PRO A 169 -10.55 8.05 -4.41
C PRO A 169 -9.71 7.18 -3.47
N SER A 170 -8.77 7.77 -2.71
CA SER A 170 -7.94 7.06 -1.76
C SER A 170 -8.76 6.51 -0.58
N MET A 171 -9.66 7.32 0.00
CA MET A 171 -10.56 6.88 1.06
C MET A 171 -11.46 5.71 0.61
N THR A 172 -12.01 5.80 -0.61
CA THR A 172 -12.83 4.73 -1.22
C THR A 172 -12.00 3.47 -1.42
N THR A 173 -10.72 3.61 -1.80
CA THR A 173 -9.80 2.48 -1.96
C THR A 173 -9.51 1.82 -0.61
N ALA A 174 -9.16 2.59 0.43
CA ALA A 174 -8.93 2.06 1.78
C ALA A 174 -10.14 1.27 2.27
N LYS A 175 -11.34 1.85 2.18
CA LYS A 175 -12.59 1.17 2.54
C LYS A 175 -12.82 -0.11 1.73
N ARG A 176 -12.60 -0.07 0.41
CA ARG A 176 -12.73 -1.25 -0.47
C ARG A 176 -11.77 -2.37 -0.08
N LEU A 177 -10.57 -2.02 0.35
CA LEU A 177 -9.52 -2.97 0.76
C LEU A 177 -9.74 -3.53 2.18
N GLY A 178 -10.75 -3.07 2.90
CA GLY A 178 -11.11 -3.59 4.22
C GLY A 178 -10.51 -2.82 5.39
N PHE A 179 -9.91 -1.67 5.14
CA PHE A 179 -9.44 -0.79 6.22
C PHE A 179 -10.62 -0.18 6.98
N THR A 180 -10.46 -0.09 8.30
CA THR A 180 -11.37 0.61 9.21
C THR A 180 -10.95 2.07 9.33
N TYR A 181 -11.89 3.00 9.18
CA TYR A 181 -11.65 4.43 9.41
C TYR A 181 -11.57 4.73 10.90
N GLU A 182 -10.52 5.43 11.32
CA GLU A 182 -10.27 5.76 12.73
C GLU A 182 -10.50 7.24 13.07
N GLY A 183 -10.40 8.11 12.09
CA GLY A 183 -10.61 9.53 12.31
C GLY A 183 -9.85 10.43 11.35
N THR A 184 -10.05 11.75 11.52
CA THR A 184 -9.33 12.77 10.74
C THR A 184 -8.56 13.70 11.68
N PHE A 185 -7.27 13.81 11.45
CA PHE A 185 -6.44 14.83 12.07
C PHE A 185 -6.63 16.13 11.31
N ARG A 186 -7.20 17.13 12.01
CA ARG A 186 -7.45 18.46 11.43
C ARG A 186 -6.16 19.29 11.43
N GLN A 187 -5.92 20.02 10.34
CA GLN A 187 -4.73 20.86 10.18
C GLN A 187 -3.42 20.12 10.45
N ASP A 188 -3.35 18.86 10.00
CA ASP A 188 -2.24 17.96 10.27
C ASP A 188 -0.95 18.38 9.53
N GLN A 189 -1.09 18.86 8.30
CA GLN A 189 0.05 19.21 7.44
C GLN A 189 -0.26 20.43 6.56
N ILE A 190 0.80 20.99 5.98
CA ILE A 190 0.71 21.99 4.92
C ILE A 190 1.35 21.40 3.67
N ASN A 191 0.53 21.18 2.61
CA ASN A 191 0.99 20.65 1.34
C ASN A 191 0.74 21.69 0.24
N HIS A 192 1.77 22.03 -0.53
CA HIS A 192 1.71 23.07 -1.57
C HIS A 192 1.14 24.41 -1.05
N GLY A 193 1.51 24.79 0.19
CA GLY A 193 1.00 26.00 0.84
C GLY A 193 -0.47 25.94 1.27
N ARG A 194 -1.10 24.77 1.22
CA ARG A 194 -2.50 24.56 1.56
C ARG A 194 -2.66 23.66 2.76
N ASN A 195 -3.71 23.87 3.54
CA ASN A 195 -4.06 23.00 4.65
C ASN A 195 -4.33 21.58 4.16
N ARG A 196 -3.84 20.61 4.91
CA ARG A 196 -4.18 19.19 4.74
C ARG A 196 -4.71 18.64 6.06
N ASN A 197 -5.95 18.17 6.03
CA ASN A 197 -6.47 17.25 7.05
C ASN A 197 -6.11 15.83 6.62
N THR A 198 -5.71 14.96 7.55
CA THR A 198 -5.30 13.59 7.24
C THR A 198 -6.31 12.59 7.79
N ALA A 199 -6.93 11.82 6.91
CA ALA A 199 -7.78 10.69 7.26
C ALA A 199 -6.91 9.46 7.56
N TRP A 200 -7.16 8.81 8.71
CA TRP A 200 -6.46 7.64 9.21
C TRP A 200 -7.33 6.40 9.10
N TRP A 201 -6.72 5.32 8.65
CA TRP A 201 -7.33 4.03 8.44
C TRP A 201 -6.37 2.93 8.87
N SER A 202 -6.90 1.81 9.36
CA SER A 202 -6.08 0.66 9.74
C SER A 202 -6.76 -0.67 9.46
N ILE A 203 -5.93 -1.72 9.42
CA ILE A 203 -6.29 -3.11 9.63
C ILE A 203 -5.45 -3.60 10.80
N ILE A 204 -6.06 -4.33 11.73
CA ILE A 204 -5.34 -4.97 12.83
C ILE A 204 -5.26 -6.49 12.64
N ASP A 205 -4.33 -7.11 13.36
CA ASP A 205 -4.01 -8.53 13.25
C ASP A 205 -5.23 -9.45 13.46
N THR A 206 -6.11 -9.09 14.40
CA THR A 206 -7.34 -9.85 14.66
C THR A 206 -8.36 -9.81 13.53
N GLU A 207 -8.28 -8.82 12.62
CA GLU A 207 -9.14 -8.71 11.43
C GLU A 207 -8.57 -9.49 10.24
N TRP A 208 -7.24 -9.74 10.24
CA TRP A 208 -6.55 -10.33 9.10
C TRP A 208 -7.08 -11.71 8.66
N PRO A 209 -7.38 -12.69 9.55
CA PRO A 209 -7.86 -13.99 9.12
C PRO A 209 -9.13 -13.92 8.27
N ARG A 210 -10.06 -13.04 8.63
CA ARG A 210 -11.30 -12.80 7.86
C ARG A 210 -10.99 -12.16 6.51
N LEU A 211 -10.16 -11.11 6.50
CA LEU A 211 -9.77 -10.42 5.28
C LEU A 211 -8.99 -11.33 4.33
N LYS A 212 -8.04 -12.13 4.84
CA LYS A 212 -7.31 -13.11 4.03
C LYS A 212 -8.23 -14.07 3.29
N LYS A 213 -9.24 -14.60 3.99
CA LYS A 213 -10.25 -15.48 3.38
C LYS A 213 -11.02 -14.77 2.27
N ALA A 214 -11.43 -13.52 2.51
CA ALA A 214 -12.15 -12.70 1.56
C ALA A 214 -11.32 -12.39 0.31
N TYR A 215 -10.05 -12.01 0.48
CA TYR A 215 -9.14 -11.77 -0.65
C TYR A 215 -8.91 -13.02 -1.49
N LYS A 216 -8.69 -14.18 -0.87
CA LYS A 216 -8.53 -15.45 -1.59
C LYS A 216 -9.76 -15.82 -2.37
N ALA A 217 -10.96 -15.64 -1.80
CA ALA A 217 -12.21 -15.89 -2.49
C ALA A 217 -12.45 -14.91 -3.64
N TRP A 218 -12.13 -13.61 -3.44
CA TRP A 218 -12.28 -12.61 -4.49
C TRP A 218 -11.30 -12.84 -5.65
N LEU A 219 -10.06 -13.23 -5.38
CA LEU A 219 -9.00 -13.47 -6.38
C LEU A 219 -9.20 -14.82 -7.12
N SER A 220 -10.12 -15.68 -6.68
CA SER A 220 -10.44 -16.92 -7.39
C SER A 220 -10.97 -16.65 -8.79
N ASP A 221 -10.61 -17.50 -9.77
CA ASP A 221 -11.13 -17.44 -11.13
C ASP A 221 -12.66 -17.54 -11.16
N ASP A 222 -13.25 -18.27 -10.21
CA ASP A 222 -14.72 -18.42 -10.11
C ASP A 222 -15.44 -17.09 -9.92
N ASN A 223 -14.76 -16.07 -9.39
CA ASN A 223 -15.32 -14.73 -9.22
C ASN A 223 -15.25 -13.86 -10.48
N PHE A 224 -14.67 -14.35 -11.56
CA PHE A 224 -14.54 -13.58 -12.81
C PHE A 224 -15.25 -14.26 -13.97
N ASP A 225 -15.83 -13.47 -14.87
CA ASP A 225 -16.41 -13.95 -16.12
C ASP A 225 -15.32 -14.10 -17.21
N SER A 226 -15.72 -14.65 -18.37
CA SER A 226 -14.81 -14.85 -19.52
C SER A 226 -14.21 -13.55 -20.09
N LYS A 227 -14.72 -12.39 -19.66
CA LYS A 227 -14.19 -11.05 -20.02
C LYS A 227 -13.35 -10.45 -18.90
N GLY A 228 -13.03 -11.23 -17.85
CA GLY A 228 -12.26 -10.76 -16.70
C GLY A 228 -13.00 -9.81 -15.75
N ARG A 229 -14.34 -9.70 -15.83
CA ARG A 229 -15.13 -8.84 -14.95
C ARG A 229 -15.53 -9.61 -13.70
N GLN A 230 -15.33 -8.97 -12.52
CA GLN A 230 -15.72 -9.56 -11.24
C GLN A 230 -17.24 -9.81 -11.18
N LYS A 231 -17.65 -10.97 -10.71
CA LYS A 231 -19.06 -11.32 -10.43
C LYS A 231 -19.54 -10.72 -9.12
N GLN A 232 -18.65 -10.70 -8.10
CA GLN A 232 -18.91 -10.12 -6.79
C GLN A 232 -17.81 -9.14 -6.43
N ARG A 233 -18.17 -8.07 -5.72
CA ARG A 233 -17.22 -7.07 -5.22
C ARG A 233 -16.44 -7.64 -4.03
N LEU A 234 -15.19 -7.18 -3.82
CA LEU A 234 -14.37 -7.60 -2.68
C LEU A 234 -15.10 -7.40 -1.33
N SER A 235 -15.80 -6.27 -1.19
CA SER A 235 -16.58 -5.97 0.03
C SER A 235 -17.76 -6.92 0.30
N SER A 236 -18.14 -7.76 -0.65
CA SER A 236 -19.19 -8.78 -0.46
C SER A 236 -18.67 -10.05 0.21
N PHE A 237 -17.36 -10.16 0.40
CA PHE A 237 -16.70 -11.28 1.05
C PHE A 237 -16.26 -10.97 2.50
N PHE A 238 -16.39 -9.72 2.95
CA PHE A 238 -16.03 -9.26 4.30
C PHE A 238 -17.08 -9.62 5.35
#